data_416e7becee0071f53ab75a2f23afe24a
#
_entry.id   416e7becee0071f53ab75a2f23afe24a
#
_cell.length_a   1.000
_cell.length_b   1.000
_cell.length_c   1.000
_cell.angle_alpha   90.00
_cell.angle_beta   90.00
_cell.angle_gamma   90.00
#
_symmetry.space_group_name_H-M   'P 1'
#
loop_
_entity.id
_entity.type
_entity.pdbx_description
1 polymer ?
#
loop_
_entity_poly.entity_id
_entity_poly.type
_entity_poly.pdbx_seq_one_letter_code
_entity_poly.pdbx_strand_id
1 'polypeptide(L)'
;MDWLVFFRDGIAAWLPLFFAVLLILMVYILWRTLQVMPRVTAAKTIVATSTVSWDDVAGLDEAKEELAEVVDFLREPERFGRLGARIPKGILLYGPPGTGKTLLAKAIASEAGARFYAQSASAFVEMFAGLGAARIRKLFEEARKNAPAIIFIDELDAVGAQRTGHGFSREQDQTLNQLLVELDGFESREQIVVMGASNRLQDLDVALLR
;
A
#
# COMPACT_ATOMS: atom_id res chain seq x y z
N MET A 1 -24.76 35.21 -59.19
CA MET A 1 -23.41 34.97 -58.59
C MET A 1 -23.33 35.35 -57.12
N ASP A 2 -24.46 35.70 -56.50
CA ASP A 2 -24.49 36.27 -55.11
C ASP A 2 -24.83 35.26 -54.00
N TRP A 3 -25.29 34.07 -54.36
CA TRP A 3 -25.63 33.06 -53.34
C TRP A 3 -24.39 32.43 -52.68
N LEU A 4 -23.28 32.32 -53.36
CA LEU A 4 -21.99 31.82 -52.80
C LEU A 4 -21.42 32.80 -51.79
N VAL A 5 -21.56 34.09 -52.00
CA VAL A 5 -21.11 35.12 -51.07
C VAL A 5 -21.99 35.12 -49.83
N PHE A 6 -23.30 35.00 -49.99
CA PHE A 6 -24.26 34.89 -48.88
C PHE A 6 -24.02 33.66 -47.99
N PHE A 7 -23.71 32.50 -48.62
CA PHE A 7 -23.36 31.29 -47.90
C PHE A 7 -22.02 31.41 -47.13
N ARG A 8 -21.02 32.00 -47.80
CA ARG A 8 -19.70 32.21 -47.18
C ARG A 8 -19.80 33.14 -45.98
N ASP A 9 -20.49 34.24 -46.10
CA ASP A 9 -20.61 35.24 -45.03
C ASP A 9 -21.49 34.72 -43.88
N GLY A 10 -22.52 33.92 -44.20
CA GLY A 10 -23.30 33.18 -43.20
C GLY A 10 -22.47 32.18 -42.41
N ILE A 11 -21.68 31.34 -43.07
CA ILE A 11 -20.80 30.36 -42.41
C ILE A 11 -19.73 31.09 -41.58
N ALA A 12 -19.14 32.15 -42.09
CA ALA A 12 -18.14 32.94 -41.37
C ALA A 12 -18.66 33.57 -40.08
N ALA A 13 -19.92 33.99 -40.08
CA ALA A 13 -20.58 34.53 -38.86
C ALA A 13 -20.84 33.51 -37.78
N TRP A 14 -21.15 32.24 -38.13
CA TRP A 14 -21.43 31.17 -37.18
C TRP A 14 -20.19 30.41 -36.73
N LEU A 15 -19.08 30.49 -37.46
CA LEU A 15 -17.85 29.77 -37.18
C LEU A 15 -17.29 30.06 -35.77
N PRO A 16 -17.22 31.32 -35.30
CA PRO A 16 -16.73 31.61 -33.95
C PRO A 16 -17.68 31.07 -32.86
N LEU A 17 -18.99 31.07 -33.08
CA LEU A 17 -19.96 30.48 -32.17
C LEU A 17 -19.78 28.97 -32.08
N PHE A 18 -19.58 28.29 -33.19
CA PHE A 18 -19.30 26.87 -33.25
C PHE A 18 -18.05 26.50 -32.46
N PHE A 19 -16.95 27.24 -32.67
CA PHE A 19 -15.71 27.03 -31.91
C PHE A 19 -15.87 27.33 -30.42
N ALA A 20 -16.63 28.34 -30.05
CA ALA A 20 -16.93 28.64 -28.65
C ALA A 20 -17.68 27.49 -27.96
N VAL A 21 -18.71 26.94 -28.61
CA VAL A 21 -19.47 25.79 -28.10
C VAL A 21 -18.58 24.55 -27.98
N LEU A 22 -17.73 24.29 -28.96
CA LEU A 22 -16.80 23.17 -28.97
C LEU A 22 -15.77 23.30 -27.85
N LEU A 23 -15.27 24.50 -27.59
CA LEU A 23 -14.34 24.79 -26.51
C LEU A 23 -14.98 24.58 -25.14
N ILE A 24 -16.23 25.08 -24.96
CA ILE A 24 -16.99 24.87 -23.72
C ILE A 24 -17.24 23.38 -23.49
N LEU A 25 -17.61 22.63 -24.53
CA LEU A 25 -17.81 21.20 -24.47
C LEU A 25 -16.52 20.47 -24.08
N MET A 26 -15.39 20.85 -24.68
CA MET A 26 -14.08 20.28 -24.37
C MET A 26 -13.68 20.54 -22.92
N VAL A 27 -13.87 21.77 -22.44
CA VAL A 27 -13.60 22.13 -21.03
C VAL A 27 -14.53 21.37 -20.09
N TYR A 28 -15.80 21.23 -20.45
CA TYR A 28 -16.75 20.43 -19.66
C TYR A 28 -16.36 18.95 -19.58
N ILE A 29 -15.97 18.34 -20.71
CA ILE A 29 -15.50 16.96 -20.75
C ILE A 29 -14.23 16.83 -19.93
N LEU A 30 -13.27 17.73 -20.07
CA LEU A 30 -12.04 17.73 -19.30
C LEU A 30 -12.29 17.85 -17.79
N TRP A 31 -13.19 18.78 -17.42
CA TRP A 31 -13.59 18.93 -16.00
C TRP A 31 -14.27 17.68 -15.45
N ARG A 32 -15.17 17.07 -16.24
CA ARG A 32 -15.83 15.82 -15.87
C ARG A 32 -14.85 14.65 -15.76
N THR A 33 -13.88 14.52 -16.66
CA THR A 33 -12.86 13.47 -16.59
C THR A 33 -11.96 13.65 -15.37
N LEU A 34 -11.60 14.87 -15.01
CA LEU A 34 -10.83 15.17 -13.79
C LEU A 34 -11.61 14.84 -12.51
N GLN A 35 -12.93 14.96 -12.51
CA GLN A 35 -13.77 14.56 -11.37
C GLN A 35 -13.91 13.03 -11.23
N VAL A 36 -13.87 12.30 -12.33
CA VAL A 36 -13.96 10.83 -12.36
C VAL A 36 -12.59 10.18 -12.11
N MET A 37 -11.49 10.95 -12.23
CA MET A 37 -10.17 10.42 -11.85
C MET A 37 -10.24 9.90 -10.41
N PRO A 38 -9.97 8.60 -10.21
CA PRO A 38 -9.96 8.04 -8.87
C PRO A 38 -8.92 8.81 -8.07
N ARG A 39 -9.40 9.63 -7.14
CA ARG A 39 -8.52 10.19 -6.12
C ARG A 39 -7.87 9.00 -5.45
N VAL A 40 -6.55 9.02 -5.26
CA VAL A 40 -5.86 8.04 -4.43
C VAL A 40 -6.44 8.18 -3.02
N THR A 41 -7.65 7.65 -2.86
CA THR A 41 -8.24 7.49 -1.55
C THR A 41 -7.37 6.44 -0.89
N ALA A 42 -6.78 6.76 0.24
CA ALA A 42 -6.14 5.73 1.05
C ALA A 42 -7.15 4.59 1.13
N ALA A 43 -6.80 3.43 0.60
CA ALA A 43 -7.59 2.23 0.86
C ALA A 43 -7.84 2.27 2.36
N LYS A 44 -9.09 2.02 2.78
CA LYS A 44 -9.51 2.19 4.18
C LYS A 44 -8.57 1.37 5.06
N THR A 45 -7.43 1.96 5.35
CA THR A 45 -6.41 1.38 6.22
C THR A 45 -7.08 1.32 7.58
N ILE A 46 -7.27 0.13 8.09
CA ILE A 46 -7.83 -0.04 9.43
C ILE A 46 -6.74 0.40 10.39
N VAL A 47 -6.77 1.69 10.73
CA VAL A 47 -5.96 2.21 11.84
C VAL A 47 -6.73 1.86 13.10
N ALA A 48 -6.34 0.81 13.76
CA ALA A 48 -6.94 0.41 15.02
C ALA A 48 -5.85 0.39 16.10
N THR A 49 -6.16 0.96 17.25
CA THR A 49 -5.50 0.55 18.47
C THR A 49 -6.01 -0.85 18.74
N SER A 50 -5.15 -1.85 18.60
CA SER A 50 -5.55 -3.24 18.85
C SER A 50 -5.88 -3.41 20.34
N THR A 51 -6.97 -4.10 20.62
CA THR A 51 -7.34 -4.50 21.98
C THR A 51 -7.07 -5.99 22.23
N VAL A 52 -6.47 -6.67 21.26
CA VAL A 52 -6.14 -8.09 21.33
C VAL A 52 -4.94 -8.25 22.25
N SER A 53 -5.11 -9.08 23.29
CA SER A 53 -4.04 -9.42 24.23
C SER A 53 -3.19 -10.57 23.71
N TRP A 54 -1.99 -10.69 24.26
CA TRP A 54 -1.11 -11.85 24.06
C TRP A 54 -1.78 -13.16 24.51
N ASP A 55 -2.65 -13.09 25.54
CA ASP A 55 -3.39 -14.23 26.09
C ASP A 55 -4.51 -14.71 25.16
N ASP A 56 -5.00 -13.83 24.27
CA ASP A 56 -6.03 -14.19 23.28
C ASP A 56 -5.46 -15.08 22.15
N VAL A 57 -4.13 -15.17 22.05
CA VAL A 57 -3.44 -16.00 21.06
C VAL A 57 -3.00 -17.30 21.72
N ALA A 58 -3.69 -18.39 21.44
CA ALA A 58 -3.35 -19.70 21.98
C ALA A 58 -2.42 -20.50 21.06
N GLY A 59 -1.51 -21.28 21.65
CA GLY A 59 -0.77 -22.33 20.96
C GLY A 59 0.31 -21.88 19.96
N LEU A 60 0.85 -20.67 20.11
CA LEU A 60 1.94 -20.13 19.27
C LEU A 60 3.12 -19.66 20.16
N ASP A 61 3.47 -20.45 21.17
CA ASP A 61 4.44 -20.03 22.18
C ASP A 61 5.83 -19.76 21.60
N GLU A 62 6.33 -20.60 20.69
CA GLU A 62 7.60 -20.36 19.98
C GLU A 62 7.59 -19.06 19.17
N ALA A 63 6.51 -18.82 18.41
CA ALA A 63 6.37 -17.59 17.64
C ALA A 63 6.25 -16.36 18.55
N LYS A 64 5.62 -16.49 19.70
CA LYS A 64 5.52 -15.42 20.69
C LYS A 64 6.90 -15.08 21.28
N GLU A 65 7.72 -16.08 21.60
CA GLU A 65 9.08 -15.87 22.11
C GLU A 65 9.94 -15.12 21.08
N GLU A 66 9.93 -15.53 19.82
CA GLU A 66 10.68 -14.85 18.75
C GLU A 66 10.19 -13.41 18.54
N LEU A 67 8.90 -13.18 18.65
CA LEU A 67 8.30 -11.86 18.40
C LEU A 67 8.34 -10.94 19.64
N ALA A 68 8.69 -11.45 20.82
CA ALA A 68 8.89 -10.64 22.02
C ALA A 68 10.01 -9.61 21.83
N GLU A 69 11.09 -9.95 21.11
CA GLU A 69 12.15 -8.98 20.77
C GLU A 69 11.64 -7.79 19.95
N VAL A 70 10.65 -8.04 19.08
CA VAL A 70 10.03 -6.99 18.26
C VAL A 70 9.19 -6.06 19.12
N VAL A 71 8.46 -6.61 20.09
CA VAL A 71 7.69 -5.82 21.06
C VAL A 71 8.64 -4.95 21.88
N ASP A 72 9.73 -5.52 22.39
CA ASP A 72 10.74 -4.79 23.17
C ASP A 72 11.38 -3.67 22.35
N PHE A 73 11.67 -3.93 21.08
CA PHE A 73 12.20 -2.89 20.18
C PHE A 73 11.23 -1.73 20.01
N LEU A 74 9.96 -2.02 19.73
CA LEU A 74 8.96 -0.97 19.55
C LEU A 74 8.74 -0.15 20.83
N ARG A 75 8.93 -0.78 22.01
CA ARG A 75 8.82 -0.10 23.30
C ARG A 75 10.07 0.71 23.66
N GLU A 76 11.26 0.14 23.43
CA GLU A 76 12.53 0.71 23.89
C GLU A 76 13.60 0.79 22.77
N PRO A 77 13.37 1.51 21.68
CA PRO A 77 14.26 1.53 20.50
C PRO A 77 15.68 2.05 20.82
N GLU A 78 15.80 2.95 21.79
CA GLU A 78 17.09 3.50 22.20
C GLU A 78 18.03 2.46 22.80
N ARG A 79 17.46 1.46 23.48
CA ARG A 79 18.23 0.34 24.05
C ARG A 79 18.93 -0.46 22.95
N PHE A 80 18.17 -0.79 21.91
CA PHE A 80 18.69 -1.54 20.75
C PHE A 80 19.70 -0.72 19.95
N GLY A 81 19.44 0.57 19.76
CA GLY A 81 20.36 1.48 19.07
C GLY A 81 21.72 1.58 19.77
N ARG A 82 21.75 1.59 21.11
CA ARG A 82 23.01 1.62 21.89
C ARG A 82 23.81 0.32 21.80
N LEU A 83 23.14 -0.79 21.66
CA LEU A 83 23.75 -2.11 21.52
C LEU A 83 24.22 -2.39 20.08
N GLY A 84 23.92 -1.53 19.12
CA GLY A 84 24.21 -1.75 17.71
C GLY A 84 23.42 -2.94 17.11
N ALA A 85 22.35 -3.37 17.76
CA ALA A 85 21.52 -4.46 17.31
C ALA A 85 20.79 -4.08 16.02
N ARG A 86 20.83 -4.95 15.04
CA ARG A 86 20.04 -4.80 13.80
C ARG A 86 18.71 -5.52 14.00
N ILE A 87 17.66 -4.76 14.01
CA ILE A 87 16.30 -5.31 14.11
C ILE A 87 15.79 -5.66 12.72
N PRO A 88 15.08 -6.76 12.58
CA PRO A 88 14.47 -7.09 11.31
C PRO A 88 13.43 -6.02 10.94
N LYS A 89 13.62 -5.42 9.77
CA LYS A 89 12.70 -4.41 9.22
C LYS A 89 11.37 -5.02 8.77
N GLY A 90 11.40 -6.31 8.43
CA GLY A 90 10.26 -7.08 7.98
C GLY A 90 10.21 -8.46 8.62
N ILE A 91 9.01 -8.91 8.89
CA ILE A 91 8.71 -10.23 9.45
C ILE A 91 7.70 -10.90 8.54
N LEU A 92 7.94 -12.15 8.19
CA LEU A 92 7.00 -12.92 7.38
C LEU A 92 6.31 -13.98 8.25
N LEU A 93 4.99 -13.86 8.38
CA LEU A 93 4.14 -14.85 9.01
C LEU A 93 3.64 -15.84 7.95
N TYR A 94 4.17 -17.03 7.99
CA TYR A 94 3.80 -18.09 7.05
C TYR A 94 3.00 -19.20 7.74
N GLY A 95 2.00 -19.73 7.04
CA GLY A 95 1.20 -20.87 7.51
C GLY A 95 -0.15 -20.98 6.82
N PRO A 96 -0.88 -22.09 7.01
CA PRO A 96 -2.20 -22.29 6.43
C PRO A 96 -3.20 -21.19 6.82
N PRO A 97 -4.28 -21.01 6.05
CA PRO A 97 -5.34 -20.07 6.43
C PRO A 97 -5.96 -20.49 7.77
N GLY A 98 -6.39 -19.51 8.57
CA GLY A 98 -7.03 -19.76 9.87
C GLY A 98 -6.07 -20.05 11.04
N THR A 99 -4.75 -19.99 10.86
CA THR A 99 -3.76 -20.21 11.95
C THR A 99 -3.55 -19.04 12.88
N GLY A 100 -4.28 -17.93 12.70
CA GLY A 100 -4.21 -16.78 13.62
C GLY A 100 -3.14 -15.74 13.28
N LYS A 101 -2.53 -15.74 12.08
CA LYS A 101 -1.49 -14.77 11.66
C LYS A 101 -1.89 -13.32 11.91
N THR A 102 -3.08 -12.94 11.49
CA THR A 102 -3.62 -11.58 11.69
C THR A 102 -3.90 -11.28 13.16
N LEU A 103 -4.34 -12.30 13.94
CA LEU A 103 -4.56 -12.16 15.36
C LEU A 103 -3.24 -11.93 16.11
N LEU A 104 -2.21 -12.71 15.78
CA LEU A 104 -0.87 -12.57 16.35
C LEU A 104 -0.29 -11.18 16.06
N ALA A 105 -0.39 -10.68 14.82
CA ALA A 105 0.08 -9.35 14.48
C ALA A 105 -0.64 -8.24 15.27
N LYS A 106 -1.94 -8.40 15.52
CA LYS A 106 -2.73 -7.48 16.36
C LYS A 106 -2.30 -7.54 17.82
N ALA A 107 -2.01 -8.72 18.34
CA ALA A 107 -1.54 -8.89 19.72
C ALA A 107 -0.18 -8.20 19.92
N ILE A 108 0.75 -8.36 18.98
CA ILE A 108 2.05 -7.68 19.01
C ILE A 108 1.87 -6.16 19.02
N ALA A 109 0.99 -5.62 18.18
CA ALA A 109 0.73 -4.19 18.14
C ALA A 109 0.15 -3.67 19.47
N SER A 110 -0.75 -4.44 20.08
CA SER A 110 -1.34 -4.12 21.39
C SER A 110 -0.28 -4.13 22.49
N GLU A 111 0.53 -5.19 22.54
CA GLU A 111 1.60 -5.30 23.53
C GLU A 111 2.66 -4.21 23.36
N ALA A 112 3.03 -3.89 22.14
CA ALA A 112 3.98 -2.83 21.87
C ALA A 112 3.43 -1.42 22.08
N GLY A 113 2.11 -1.26 22.27
CA GLY A 113 1.44 0.05 22.26
C GLY A 113 1.56 0.76 20.91
N ALA A 114 1.79 0.00 19.83
CA ALA A 114 1.99 0.51 18.49
C ALA A 114 0.67 0.64 17.73
N ARG A 115 0.62 1.60 16.79
CA ARG A 115 -0.52 1.71 15.86
C ARG A 115 -0.49 0.57 14.85
N PHE A 116 -1.64 -0.01 14.61
CA PHE A 116 -1.80 -1.15 13.71
C PHE A 116 -2.43 -0.73 12.39
N TYR A 117 -1.69 -0.84 11.30
CA TYR A 117 -2.12 -0.57 9.94
C TYR A 117 -2.29 -1.89 9.19
N ALA A 118 -3.52 -2.34 8.98
CA ALA A 118 -3.80 -3.57 8.25
C ALA A 118 -4.27 -3.30 6.84
N GLN A 119 -3.67 -3.99 5.88
CA GLN A 119 -4.01 -3.91 4.47
C GLN A 119 -3.87 -5.29 3.83
N SER A 120 -4.79 -5.66 2.92
CA SER A 120 -4.56 -6.80 2.03
C SER A 120 -3.67 -6.37 0.87
N ALA A 121 -2.72 -7.20 0.47
CA ALA A 121 -1.86 -6.96 -0.69
C ALA A 121 -2.66 -6.80 -1.98
N SER A 122 -3.81 -7.46 -2.10
CA SER A 122 -4.73 -7.31 -3.23
C SER A 122 -5.24 -5.87 -3.42
N ALA A 123 -5.31 -5.08 -2.35
CA ALA A 123 -5.70 -3.67 -2.44
C ALA A 123 -4.65 -2.77 -3.13
N PHE A 124 -3.45 -3.28 -3.34
CA PHE A 124 -2.41 -2.60 -4.11
C PHE A 124 -2.37 -3.02 -5.58
N VAL A 125 -3.13 -4.06 -5.95
CA VAL A 125 -3.28 -4.49 -7.34
C VAL A 125 -4.39 -3.67 -7.97
N GLU A 126 -4.02 -2.75 -8.84
CA GLU A 126 -4.97 -1.84 -9.51
C GLU A 126 -4.84 -1.94 -11.02
N MET A 127 -5.91 -1.60 -11.73
CA MET A 127 -5.93 -1.62 -13.19
C MET A 127 -5.19 -0.41 -13.80
N PHE A 128 -4.92 0.63 -12.99
CA PHE A 128 -4.25 1.86 -13.44
C PHE A 128 -2.81 1.91 -12.95
N ALA A 129 -1.88 2.06 -13.90
CA ALA A 129 -0.45 2.09 -13.63
C ALA A 129 -0.05 3.10 -12.54
N GLY A 130 0.72 2.63 -11.57
CA GLY A 130 1.30 3.45 -10.51
C GLY A 130 0.38 3.76 -9.33
N LEU A 131 -0.92 3.43 -9.35
CA LEU A 131 -1.81 3.65 -8.21
C LEU A 131 -1.45 2.75 -7.03
N GLY A 132 -1.11 1.50 -7.27
CA GLY A 132 -0.66 0.57 -6.24
C GLY A 132 0.58 1.07 -5.52
N ALA A 133 1.60 1.48 -6.27
CA ALA A 133 2.82 2.07 -5.72
C ALA A 133 2.57 3.36 -4.92
N ALA A 134 1.66 4.22 -5.38
CA ALA A 134 1.29 5.43 -4.66
C ALA A 134 0.56 5.13 -3.33
N ARG A 135 -0.27 4.07 -3.28
CA ARG A 135 -0.92 3.62 -2.04
C ARG A 135 0.06 3.07 -1.03
N ILE A 136 1.03 2.27 -1.48
CA ILE A 136 2.10 1.78 -0.62
C ILE A 136 2.84 2.96 0.00
N ARG A 137 3.33 3.89 -0.81
CA ARG A 137 4.04 5.07 -0.31
C ARG A 137 3.23 5.84 0.73
N LYS A 138 1.95 6.08 0.46
CA LYS A 138 1.06 6.77 1.40
C LYS A 138 0.87 6.01 2.71
N LEU A 139 0.72 4.69 2.67
CA LEU A 139 0.61 3.84 3.85
C LEU A 139 1.85 3.96 4.74
N PHE A 140 3.04 3.88 4.14
CA PHE A 140 4.31 4.01 4.85
C PHE A 140 4.53 5.43 5.40
N GLU A 141 4.16 6.47 4.65
CA GLU A 141 4.20 7.86 5.14
C GLU A 141 3.28 8.09 6.34
N GLU A 142 2.07 7.51 6.33
CA GLU A 142 1.15 7.58 7.47
C GLU A 142 1.69 6.84 8.68
N ALA A 143 2.28 5.66 8.50
CA ALA A 143 2.90 4.91 9.57
C ALA A 143 4.07 5.68 10.20
N ARG A 144 4.94 6.29 9.38
CA ARG A 144 6.06 7.13 9.85
C ARG A 144 5.59 8.32 10.69
N LYS A 145 4.51 8.96 10.31
CA LYS A 145 3.95 10.10 11.07
C LYS A 145 3.36 9.70 12.42
N ASN A 146 3.05 8.43 12.58
CA ASN A 146 2.33 7.91 13.74
C ASN A 146 3.08 6.77 14.44
N ALA A 147 4.40 6.75 14.35
CA ALA A 147 5.24 5.78 15.06
C ALA A 147 5.07 5.91 16.61
N PRO A 148 5.20 4.80 17.36
CA PRO A 148 5.49 3.44 16.89
C PRO A 148 4.33 2.81 16.13
N ALA A 149 4.64 2.04 15.07
CA ALA A 149 3.62 1.48 14.19
C ALA A 149 4.00 0.09 13.65
N ILE A 150 2.99 -0.75 13.45
CA ILE A 150 3.09 -2.02 12.72
C ILE A 150 2.27 -1.91 11.45
N ILE A 151 2.91 -2.17 10.32
CA ILE A 151 2.25 -2.30 9.02
C ILE A 151 2.07 -3.79 8.74
N PHE A 152 0.83 -4.26 8.76
CA PHE A 152 0.48 -5.64 8.45
C PHE A 152 -0.08 -5.75 7.04
N ILE A 153 0.59 -6.55 6.20
CA ILE A 153 0.19 -6.79 4.81
C ILE A 153 -0.23 -8.25 4.70
N ASP A 154 -1.54 -8.49 4.60
CA ASP A 154 -2.11 -9.82 4.43
C ASP A 154 -2.10 -10.26 2.97
N GLU A 155 -2.11 -11.58 2.72
CA GLU A 155 -2.12 -12.15 1.37
C GLU A 155 -0.97 -11.61 0.50
N LEU A 156 0.24 -11.54 1.04
CA LEU A 156 1.39 -10.95 0.37
C LEU A 156 1.70 -11.59 -0.99
N ASP A 157 1.30 -12.86 -1.18
CA ASP A 157 1.36 -13.59 -2.45
C ASP A 157 0.55 -12.94 -3.57
N ALA A 158 -0.44 -12.11 -3.28
CA ALA A 158 -1.19 -11.38 -4.32
C ALA A 158 -0.33 -10.36 -5.08
N VAL A 159 0.69 -9.78 -4.45
CA VAL A 159 1.62 -8.79 -5.06
C VAL A 159 3.02 -9.39 -5.23
N GLY A 160 3.41 -10.27 -4.32
CA GLY A 160 4.74 -10.86 -4.25
C GLY A 160 4.91 -12.14 -5.05
N ALA A 161 3.99 -12.50 -5.95
CA ALA A 161 4.10 -13.71 -6.76
C ALA A 161 5.31 -13.68 -7.69
N GLN A 162 5.95 -14.85 -7.86
CA GLN A 162 7.06 -15.02 -8.80
C GLN A 162 6.68 -14.59 -10.23
N ARG A 163 7.61 -13.96 -10.93
CA ARG A 163 7.43 -13.43 -12.29
C ARG A 163 7.14 -14.52 -13.30
N THR A 164 5.88 -14.75 -13.61
CA THR A 164 5.45 -15.59 -14.72
C THR A 164 5.11 -14.70 -15.91
N GLY A 165 6.06 -14.51 -16.80
CA GLY A 165 6.16 -13.82 -18.10
C GLY A 165 4.93 -13.37 -18.91
N HIS A 166 3.74 -13.15 -18.34
CA HIS A 166 2.53 -12.76 -19.06
C HIS A 166 2.02 -11.38 -18.59
N GLY A 167 1.79 -10.53 -19.51
CA GLY A 167 1.26 -9.16 -19.66
C GLY A 167 0.67 -8.35 -18.49
N PHE A 168 0.21 -8.93 -17.40
CA PHE A 168 -0.26 -8.23 -16.19
C PHE A 168 0.87 -7.88 -15.21
N SER A 169 2.09 -8.33 -15.47
CA SER A 169 3.22 -8.29 -14.55
C SER A 169 3.82 -6.91 -14.29
N ARG A 170 3.70 -5.95 -15.21
CA ARG A 170 4.39 -4.64 -15.06
C ARG A 170 3.89 -3.83 -13.86
N GLU A 171 2.60 -3.86 -13.58
CA GLU A 171 2.02 -3.12 -12.44
C GLU A 171 2.29 -3.81 -11.12
N GLN A 172 2.18 -5.14 -11.10
CA GLN A 172 2.56 -5.92 -9.92
C GLN A 172 4.05 -5.76 -9.63
N ASP A 173 4.91 -5.82 -10.65
CA ASP A 173 6.35 -5.59 -10.52
C ASP A 173 6.65 -4.17 -10.00
N GLN A 174 5.94 -3.15 -10.47
CA GLN A 174 6.10 -1.78 -9.99
C GLN A 174 5.67 -1.63 -8.54
N THR A 175 4.58 -2.28 -8.18
CA THR A 175 4.04 -2.29 -6.81
C THR A 175 4.97 -3.03 -5.87
N LEU A 176 5.45 -4.21 -6.27
CA LEU A 176 6.44 -4.98 -5.52
C LEU A 176 7.75 -4.20 -5.32
N ASN A 177 8.28 -3.61 -6.41
CA ASN A 177 9.48 -2.80 -6.32
C ASN A 177 9.31 -1.60 -5.38
N GLN A 178 8.14 -0.95 -5.38
CA GLN A 178 7.87 0.14 -4.43
C GLN A 178 7.84 -0.38 -2.99
N LEU A 179 7.24 -1.55 -2.75
CA LEU A 179 7.25 -2.17 -1.42
C LEU A 179 8.68 -2.45 -0.94
N LEU A 180 9.51 -3.02 -1.81
CA LEU A 180 10.92 -3.29 -1.50
C LEU A 180 11.70 -1.99 -1.22
N VAL A 181 11.47 -0.93 -2.00
CA VAL A 181 12.08 0.39 -1.77
C VAL A 181 11.69 0.95 -0.41
N GLU A 182 10.40 0.83 -0.02
CA GLU A 182 9.97 1.29 1.30
C GLU A 182 10.58 0.45 2.43
N LEU A 183 10.69 -0.87 2.26
CA LEU A 183 11.34 -1.77 3.22
C LEU A 183 12.83 -1.47 3.37
N ASP A 184 13.54 -1.26 2.26
CA ASP A 184 14.96 -0.92 2.29
C ASP A 184 15.23 0.49 2.85
N GLY A 185 14.30 1.41 2.59
CA GLY A 185 14.39 2.81 3.01
C GLY A 185 14.20 3.06 4.51
N PHE A 186 13.81 2.05 5.30
CA PHE A 186 13.69 2.23 6.75
C PHE A 186 15.04 2.45 7.42
N GLU A 187 15.12 3.51 8.21
CA GLU A 187 16.19 3.69 9.18
C GLU A 187 15.85 2.97 10.50
N SER A 188 16.85 2.46 11.19
CA SER A 188 16.68 1.73 12.46
C SER A 188 16.04 2.57 13.58
N ARG A 189 15.82 3.87 13.35
CA ARG A 189 15.21 4.82 14.30
C ARG A 189 13.71 5.01 14.09
N GLU A 190 13.13 4.50 13.01
CA GLU A 190 11.75 4.86 12.62
C GLU A 190 10.66 4.17 13.46
N GLN A 191 10.99 3.24 14.34
CA GLN A 191 10.02 2.52 15.20
C GLN A 191 8.85 1.94 14.40
N ILE A 192 9.14 1.42 13.22
CA ILE A 192 8.15 0.78 12.35
C ILE A 192 8.61 -0.63 12.04
N VAL A 193 7.69 -1.57 12.14
CA VAL A 193 7.89 -2.96 11.73
C VAL A 193 6.85 -3.32 10.69
N VAL A 194 7.30 -3.95 9.60
CA VAL A 194 6.42 -4.48 8.57
C VAL A 194 6.24 -5.97 8.79
N MET A 195 4.99 -6.42 8.85
CA MET A 195 4.65 -7.83 8.99
C MET A 195 3.87 -8.27 7.77
N GLY A 196 4.45 -9.13 6.95
CA GLY A 196 3.77 -9.78 5.83
C GLY A 196 3.12 -11.09 6.26
N ALA A 197 1.96 -11.41 5.74
CA ALA A 197 1.37 -12.73 5.90
C ALA A 197 1.13 -13.39 4.53
N SER A 198 1.48 -14.67 4.42
CA SER A 198 1.22 -15.46 3.23
C SER A 198 0.86 -16.90 3.59
N ASN A 199 0.07 -17.52 2.73
CA ASN A 199 -0.25 -18.93 2.82
C ASN A 199 0.66 -19.79 1.92
N ARG A 200 1.42 -19.16 1.00
CA ARG A 200 2.21 -19.80 -0.04
C ARG A 200 3.61 -19.25 -0.15
N LEU A 201 4.50 -19.72 0.72
CA LEU A 201 5.90 -19.25 0.75
C LEU A 201 6.62 -19.47 -0.60
N GLN A 202 6.34 -20.59 -1.26
CA GLN A 202 6.95 -20.97 -2.54
C GLN A 202 6.61 -20.05 -3.70
N ASP A 203 5.50 -19.32 -3.61
CA ASP A 203 5.01 -18.43 -4.65
C ASP A 203 5.58 -17.01 -4.50
N LEU A 204 6.23 -16.71 -3.36
CA LEU A 204 6.78 -15.38 -3.09
C LEU A 204 8.10 -15.15 -3.84
N ASP A 205 8.29 -13.91 -4.31
CA ASP A 205 9.55 -13.46 -4.90
C ASP A 205 10.68 -13.50 -3.85
N VAL A 206 11.84 -14.01 -4.27
CA VAL A 206 13.03 -14.16 -3.42
C VAL A 206 13.48 -12.81 -2.82
N ALA A 207 13.16 -11.69 -3.47
CA ALA A 207 13.48 -10.36 -2.96
C ALA A 207 12.75 -10.02 -1.65
N LEU A 208 11.54 -10.58 -1.43
CA LEU A 208 10.79 -10.41 -0.19
C LEU A 208 11.29 -11.29 0.96
N LEU A 209 12.06 -12.34 0.65
CA LEU A 209 12.58 -13.31 1.62
C LEU A 209 13.98 -12.95 2.14
N ARG A 210 14.54 -11.82 1.71
CA ARG A 210 15.85 -11.29 2.13
C ARG A 210 15.73 -10.25 3.23
#